data_5f9ac5196c6dbbd596098b2370b406e8
#
_entry.id   5f9ac5196c6dbbd596098b2370b406e8
#
_cell.length_a   1.000
_cell.length_b   1.000
_cell.length_c   1.000
_cell.angle_alpha   90.00
_cell.angle_beta   90.00
_cell.angle_gamma   90.00
#
_symmetry.space_group_name_H-M   'P 1'
#
loop_
_entity.id
_entity.type
_entity.pdbx_description
1 polymer ?
#
loop_
_entity_poly.entity_id
_entity_poly.type
_entity_poly.pdbx_seq_one_letter_code
_entity_poly.pdbx_strand_id
1 'polypeptide(L)'
;MYSAQPGFPRPFRHKLFHGSQLLIIIAAVVLVGCVPKHLQKTKAIPIEQAVPPTAKAPDNSIDRLAWLTGSWQGPVNGGLLEEIWLPPKANTISALVRFTKNGRTEFVEIIKIEKVGNSFELRLQLYDPPMRPRSEKPHVFKLSTIEKNKIIFQGISKGSHRKLSYERVALDHFIIHFQTNEGQDVKINLSSPPKPKIPKATQPRLSEF
;
A
#
# COMPACT_ATOMS: atom_id res chain seq x y z
N MET A 1 16.48 51.09 23.81
CA MET A 1 17.21 49.81 23.74
C MET A 1 16.63 48.98 22.62
N TYR A 2 17.27 48.99 21.45
CA TYR A 2 16.87 48.20 20.28
C TYR A 2 17.60 46.86 20.32
N SER A 3 16.85 45.78 20.36
CA SER A 3 17.38 44.41 20.26
C SER A 3 17.36 43.94 18.81
N ALA A 4 18.51 43.46 18.32
CA ALA A 4 18.77 43.04 16.96
C ALA A 4 18.07 41.70 16.62
N GLN A 5 17.47 41.63 15.44
CA GLN A 5 16.96 40.39 14.82
C GLN A 5 18.11 39.68 14.11
N PRO A 6 18.23 38.33 14.23
CA PRO A 6 19.19 37.55 13.42
C PRO A 6 18.68 37.27 12.01
N GLY A 7 19.61 37.45 11.07
CA GLY A 7 19.36 37.41 9.62
C GLY A 7 19.00 36.05 9.02
N PHE A 8 18.24 36.10 7.95
CA PHE A 8 17.88 34.97 7.07
C PHE A 8 19.08 34.52 6.23
N PRO A 9 19.32 33.23 6.06
CA PRO A 9 20.32 32.75 5.11
C PRO A 9 19.77 32.83 3.65
N ARG A 10 20.66 33.29 2.74
CA ARG A 10 20.40 33.47 1.32
C ARG A 10 20.23 32.15 0.55
N PRO A 11 19.46 32.11 -0.56
CA PRO A 11 19.26 30.89 -1.35
C PRO A 11 20.48 30.52 -2.18
N PHE A 12 20.77 29.23 -2.22
CA PHE A 12 21.82 28.62 -3.05
C PHE A 12 21.48 28.71 -4.53
N ARG A 13 22.45 29.20 -5.32
CA ARG A 13 22.43 29.25 -6.79
C ARG A 13 22.57 27.87 -7.38
N HIS A 14 21.58 27.42 -8.16
CA HIS A 14 21.69 26.25 -9.02
C HIS A 14 22.63 26.52 -10.20
N LYS A 15 23.69 25.72 -10.35
CA LYS A 15 24.48 25.63 -11.57
C LYS A 15 23.75 24.78 -12.60
N LEU A 16 23.47 25.38 -13.75
CA LEU A 16 23.01 24.70 -14.97
C LEU A 16 24.12 23.80 -15.51
N PHE A 17 23.87 22.51 -15.58
CA PHE A 17 24.68 21.57 -16.36
C PHE A 17 24.03 21.38 -17.74
N HIS A 18 24.74 21.83 -18.78
CA HIS A 18 24.46 21.48 -20.18
C HIS A 18 25.04 20.10 -20.43
N GLY A 19 24.19 19.16 -20.84
CA GLY A 19 24.57 17.79 -21.22
C GLY A 19 23.88 17.36 -22.49
N SER A 20 24.61 17.49 -23.56
CA SER A 20 24.68 16.78 -24.86
C SER A 20 23.50 15.89 -25.28
N GLN A 21 22.86 16.27 -26.36
CA GLN A 21 21.95 15.46 -27.17
C GLN A 21 22.73 14.39 -27.94
N LEU A 22 22.41 13.13 -27.75
CA LEU A 22 22.88 12.03 -28.61
C LEU A 22 21.73 11.67 -29.58
N LEU A 23 21.90 12.05 -30.84
CA LEU A 23 21.02 11.71 -31.95
C LEU A 23 21.26 10.25 -32.36
N ILE A 24 20.27 9.38 -32.16
CA ILE A 24 20.28 8.02 -32.72
C ILE A 24 19.41 8.01 -33.96
N ILE A 25 20.08 7.90 -35.13
CA ILE A 25 19.46 7.68 -36.44
C ILE A 25 19.12 6.20 -36.57
N ILE A 26 17.83 5.86 -36.65
CA ILE A 26 17.36 4.50 -36.95
C ILE A 26 17.06 4.47 -38.46
N ALA A 27 17.90 3.76 -39.21
CA ALA A 27 17.67 3.45 -40.62
C ALA A 27 16.58 2.37 -40.75
N ALA A 28 15.47 2.70 -41.40
CA ALA A 28 14.43 1.77 -41.77
C ALA A 28 14.81 0.99 -43.02
N VAL A 29 15.04 -0.32 -42.91
CA VAL A 29 15.16 -1.23 -44.03
C VAL A 29 13.78 -1.76 -44.40
N VAL A 30 13.24 -1.36 -45.52
CA VAL A 30 12.00 -1.90 -46.10
C VAL A 30 12.36 -3.15 -46.92
N LEU A 31 12.01 -4.31 -46.44
CA LEU A 31 12.02 -5.56 -47.21
C LEU A 31 10.61 -5.88 -47.69
N VAL A 32 10.36 -5.70 -48.96
CA VAL A 32 9.18 -6.19 -49.69
C VAL A 32 9.34 -7.68 -49.91
N GLY A 33 8.60 -8.50 -49.15
CA GLY A 33 8.53 -9.94 -49.33
C GLY A 33 7.15 -10.37 -49.83
N CYS A 34 7.08 -10.92 -51.04
CA CYS A 34 5.90 -11.55 -51.62
C CYS A 34 5.41 -12.72 -50.78
N VAL A 35 4.13 -12.72 -50.39
CA VAL A 35 3.45 -13.84 -49.72
C VAL A 35 2.62 -14.61 -50.71
N PRO A 36 2.83 -15.92 -50.95
CA PRO A 36 1.91 -16.76 -51.70
C PRO A 36 0.68 -17.11 -50.87
N LYS A 37 -0.51 -16.87 -51.39
CA LYS A 37 -1.79 -17.29 -50.85
C LYS A 37 -1.89 -18.81 -50.93
N HIS A 38 -1.78 -19.52 -49.79
CA HIS A 38 -2.21 -20.90 -49.68
C HIS A 38 -3.41 -20.94 -48.73
N LEU A 39 -4.60 -21.10 -49.24
CA LEU A 39 -5.81 -21.41 -48.44
C LEU A 39 -5.69 -22.80 -47.83
N GLN A 40 -5.33 -22.90 -46.59
CA GLN A 40 -5.59 -24.11 -45.82
C GLN A 40 -6.78 -23.91 -44.89
N LYS A 41 -7.83 -24.67 -45.15
CA LYS A 41 -9.05 -24.76 -44.37
C LYS A 41 -8.73 -25.51 -43.06
N THR A 42 -8.41 -24.78 -42.01
CA THR A 42 -8.11 -25.36 -40.71
C THR A 42 -9.43 -25.64 -39.98
N LYS A 43 -9.69 -26.89 -39.76
CA LYS A 43 -10.80 -27.42 -38.93
C LYS A 43 -10.58 -26.96 -37.49
N ALA A 44 -11.51 -26.17 -36.94
CA ALA A 44 -11.45 -25.68 -35.57
C ALA A 44 -11.53 -26.89 -34.61
N ILE A 45 -10.47 -27.12 -33.86
CA ILE A 45 -10.45 -28.03 -32.70
C ILE A 45 -10.92 -27.18 -31.50
N PRO A 46 -11.94 -27.62 -30.73
CA PRO A 46 -12.30 -26.96 -29.51
C PRO A 46 -11.12 -27.06 -28.52
N ILE A 47 -10.47 -25.98 -28.23
CA ILE A 47 -9.51 -25.92 -27.15
C ILE A 47 -10.33 -25.83 -25.86
N GLU A 48 -10.60 -26.97 -25.26
CA GLU A 48 -10.95 -27.05 -23.85
C GLU A 48 -9.75 -26.58 -23.07
N GLN A 49 -9.81 -25.30 -22.63
CA GLN A 49 -8.79 -24.74 -21.75
C GLN A 49 -8.91 -25.46 -20.40
N ALA A 50 -8.10 -26.48 -20.21
CA ALA A 50 -7.81 -27.03 -18.90
C ALA A 50 -7.25 -25.90 -18.07
N VAL A 51 -8.04 -25.38 -17.12
CA VAL A 51 -7.57 -24.46 -16.08
C VAL A 51 -6.43 -25.18 -15.36
N PRO A 52 -5.19 -24.68 -15.40
CA PRO A 52 -4.10 -25.32 -14.67
C PRO A 52 -4.48 -25.41 -13.19
N PRO A 53 -4.22 -26.52 -12.49
CA PRO A 53 -4.44 -26.59 -11.06
C PRO A 53 -3.70 -25.42 -10.42
N THR A 54 -4.42 -24.63 -9.64
CA THR A 54 -3.89 -23.46 -8.92
C THR A 54 -2.70 -23.93 -8.09
N ALA A 55 -1.49 -23.72 -8.57
CA ALA A 55 -0.27 -24.09 -7.86
C ALA A 55 -0.34 -23.40 -6.49
N LYS A 56 -0.27 -24.19 -5.42
CA LYS A 56 -0.21 -23.70 -4.05
C LYS A 56 0.91 -22.66 -3.99
N ALA A 57 0.57 -21.41 -3.65
CA ALA A 57 1.54 -20.32 -3.57
C ALA A 57 2.75 -20.76 -2.72
N PRO A 58 3.98 -20.46 -3.13
CA PRO A 58 5.18 -20.79 -2.36
C PRO A 58 5.00 -20.33 -0.91
N ASP A 59 5.54 -21.07 0.04
CA ASP A 59 5.31 -20.87 1.49
C ASP A 59 5.70 -19.46 1.99
N ASN A 60 6.44 -18.69 1.20
CA ASN A 60 6.88 -17.32 1.44
C ASN A 60 6.41 -16.33 0.35
N SER A 61 5.27 -16.59 -0.30
CA SER A 61 4.61 -15.62 -1.18
C SER A 61 3.97 -14.50 -0.37
N ILE A 62 4.00 -13.26 -0.92
CA ILE A 62 3.30 -12.10 -0.35
C ILE A 62 1.78 -12.34 -0.30
N ASP A 63 1.23 -13.23 -1.14
CA ASP A 63 -0.19 -13.58 -1.16
C ASP A 63 -0.67 -14.21 0.15
N ARG A 64 0.23 -14.74 0.97
CA ARG A 64 -0.09 -15.15 2.35
C ARG A 64 -0.63 -14.01 3.21
N LEU A 65 -0.38 -12.76 2.81
CA LEU A 65 -0.84 -11.56 3.50
C LEU A 65 -2.14 -10.99 2.89
N ALA A 66 -2.74 -11.66 1.90
CA ALA A 66 -3.98 -11.20 1.25
C ALA A 66 -5.14 -11.00 2.25
N TRP A 67 -5.12 -11.68 3.39
CA TRP A 67 -6.09 -11.51 4.47
C TRP A 67 -6.06 -10.12 5.14
N LEU A 68 -4.97 -9.34 4.99
CA LEU A 68 -4.90 -7.93 5.44
C LEU A 68 -5.83 -7.03 4.61
N THR A 69 -6.04 -7.38 3.32
CA THR A 69 -6.79 -6.56 2.35
C THR A 69 -8.17 -6.18 2.87
N GLY A 70 -8.50 -4.89 2.71
CA GLY A 70 -9.80 -4.35 3.08
C GLY A 70 -9.71 -2.99 3.75
N SER A 71 -10.86 -2.52 4.22
CA SER A 71 -10.98 -1.28 4.98
C SER A 71 -11.39 -1.61 6.40
N TRP A 72 -10.69 -1.03 7.36
CA TRP A 72 -10.83 -1.26 8.78
C TRP A 72 -10.94 0.08 9.50
N GLN A 73 -11.80 0.18 10.51
CA GLN A 73 -11.91 1.39 11.32
C GLN A 73 -12.30 1.08 12.77
N GLY A 74 -11.90 1.95 13.67
CA GLY A 74 -12.26 1.81 15.08
C GLY A 74 -11.87 3.02 15.93
N PRO A 75 -12.46 3.14 17.12
CA PRO A 75 -12.17 4.24 18.03
C PRO A 75 -10.79 4.06 18.68
N VAL A 76 -10.02 5.15 18.75
CA VAL A 76 -8.72 5.21 19.44
C VAL A 76 -8.63 6.55 20.17
N ASN A 77 -8.39 6.55 21.47
CA ASN A 77 -8.12 7.77 22.27
C ASN A 77 -9.07 8.96 21.99
N GLY A 78 -10.37 8.67 21.81
CA GLY A 78 -11.39 9.69 21.52
C GLY A 78 -11.40 10.19 20.08
N GLY A 79 -10.69 9.55 19.17
CA GLY A 79 -10.71 9.76 17.74
C GLY A 79 -11.12 8.50 16.98
N LEU A 80 -11.01 8.53 15.66
CA LEU A 80 -11.26 7.43 14.73
C LEU A 80 -9.98 7.09 13.97
N LEU A 81 -9.55 5.85 14.04
CA LEU A 81 -8.51 5.28 13.18
C LEU A 81 -9.17 4.56 12.01
N GLU A 82 -8.71 4.84 10.81
CA GLU A 82 -9.11 4.18 9.57
C GLU A 82 -7.86 3.62 8.89
N GLU A 83 -7.92 2.40 8.39
CA GLU A 83 -6.80 1.72 7.73
C GLU A 83 -7.31 0.98 6.49
N ILE A 84 -6.70 1.24 5.33
CA ILE A 84 -7.09 0.66 4.05
C ILE A 84 -5.90 -0.08 3.47
N TRP A 85 -6.03 -1.41 3.35
CA TRP A 85 -5.03 -2.29 2.74
C TRP A 85 -5.37 -2.60 1.30
N LEU A 86 -4.44 -2.34 0.38
CA LEU A 86 -4.51 -2.76 -1.01
C LEU A 86 -4.25 -4.27 -1.11
N PRO A 87 -4.78 -4.95 -2.16
CA PRO A 87 -4.41 -6.34 -2.42
C PRO A 87 -2.91 -6.51 -2.69
N PRO A 88 -2.32 -7.67 -2.35
CA PRO A 88 -0.94 -7.97 -2.71
C PRO A 88 -0.68 -7.82 -4.21
N LYS A 89 0.44 -7.18 -4.56
CA LYS A 89 0.87 -7.01 -5.94
C LYS A 89 2.40 -6.80 -6.00
N ALA A 90 3.06 -7.39 -6.99
CA ALA A 90 4.50 -7.21 -7.25
C ALA A 90 5.37 -7.41 -5.99
N ASN A 91 5.12 -8.50 -5.24
CA ASN A 91 5.82 -8.84 -3.99
C ASN A 91 5.66 -7.82 -2.86
N THR A 92 4.64 -6.96 -2.92
CA THR A 92 4.31 -5.98 -1.88
C THR A 92 2.84 -6.01 -1.49
N ILE A 93 2.55 -5.54 -0.28
CA ILE A 93 1.22 -5.13 0.17
C ILE A 93 1.36 -3.81 0.91
N SER A 94 0.42 -2.89 0.72
CA SER A 94 0.53 -1.53 1.27
C SER A 94 -0.79 -1.07 1.89
N ALA A 95 -0.69 -0.20 2.89
CA ALA A 95 -1.83 0.44 3.51
C ALA A 95 -1.66 1.95 3.63
N LEU A 96 -2.81 2.63 3.65
CA LEU A 96 -2.96 4.00 4.11
C LEU A 96 -3.72 3.99 5.42
N VAL A 97 -3.17 4.65 6.43
CA VAL A 97 -3.82 4.88 7.72
C VAL A 97 -4.15 6.36 7.87
N ARG A 98 -5.32 6.67 8.41
CA ARG A 98 -5.71 8.01 8.80
C ARG A 98 -6.24 8.00 10.23
N PHE A 99 -5.75 8.90 11.05
CA PHE A 99 -6.30 9.14 12.36
C PHE A 99 -6.92 10.54 12.43
N THR A 100 -8.19 10.58 12.82
CA THR A 100 -8.95 11.82 12.99
C THR A 100 -9.45 11.98 14.41
N LYS A 101 -9.39 13.20 14.93
CA LYS A 101 -9.89 13.56 16.27
C LYS A 101 -10.44 14.99 16.25
N ASN A 102 -11.55 15.24 16.94
CA ASN A 102 -12.16 16.57 17.03
C ASN A 102 -12.41 17.22 15.64
N GLY A 103 -12.83 16.42 14.64
CA GLY A 103 -13.10 16.89 13.29
C GLY A 103 -11.84 17.24 12.46
N ARG A 104 -10.64 16.89 12.91
CA ARG A 104 -9.36 17.17 12.22
C ARG A 104 -8.56 15.88 12.00
N THR A 105 -7.79 15.85 10.93
CA THR A 105 -6.76 14.81 10.74
C THR A 105 -5.59 15.13 11.66
N GLU A 106 -5.20 14.17 12.49
CA GLU A 106 -4.04 14.26 13.37
C GLU A 106 -2.77 13.72 12.71
N PHE A 107 -2.92 12.66 11.93
CA PHE A 107 -1.84 12.11 11.10
C PHE A 107 -2.38 11.23 9.97
N VAL A 108 -1.52 11.02 8.99
CA VAL A 108 -1.63 9.98 7.97
C VAL A 108 -0.39 9.10 8.07
N GLU A 109 -0.54 7.79 7.85
CA GLU A 109 0.58 6.85 7.84
C GLU A 109 0.53 6.01 6.56
N ILE A 110 1.69 5.79 5.96
CA ILE A 110 1.87 4.87 4.83
C ILE A 110 2.63 3.66 5.32
N ILE A 111 2.07 2.47 5.07
CA ILE A 111 2.67 1.19 5.42
C ILE A 111 2.97 0.43 4.14
N LYS A 112 4.15 -0.19 4.07
CA LYS A 112 4.53 -1.13 3.02
C LYS A 112 5.13 -2.37 3.65
N ILE A 113 4.61 -3.55 3.31
CA ILE A 113 5.24 -4.83 3.58
C ILE A 113 5.75 -5.37 2.24
N GLU A 114 7.00 -5.77 2.18
CA GLU A 114 7.61 -6.34 0.99
C GLU A 114 8.35 -7.64 1.31
N LYS A 115 8.43 -8.50 0.31
CA LYS A 115 9.25 -9.70 0.39
C LYS A 115 10.72 -9.32 0.23
N VAL A 116 11.55 -9.70 1.21
CA VAL A 116 13.00 -9.52 1.20
C VAL A 116 13.67 -10.87 1.42
N GLY A 117 14.27 -11.42 0.36
CA GLY A 117 14.76 -12.79 0.38
C GLY A 117 13.66 -13.80 0.68
N ASN A 118 13.82 -14.60 1.73
CA ASN A 118 12.82 -15.58 2.18
C ASN A 118 11.96 -15.07 3.36
N SER A 119 11.91 -13.74 3.58
CA SER A 119 11.19 -13.12 4.69
C SER A 119 10.37 -11.93 4.23
N PHE A 120 9.72 -11.25 5.18
CA PHE A 120 9.02 -9.98 4.95
C PHE A 120 9.62 -8.88 5.80
N GLU A 121 9.66 -7.68 5.22
CA GLU A 121 10.05 -6.46 5.92
C GLU A 121 8.89 -5.45 5.83
N LEU A 122 8.55 -4.85 6.96
CA LEU A 122 7.55 -3.78 7.04
C LEU A 122 8.26 -2.45 7.22
N ARG A 123 7.87 -1.46 6.43
CA ARG A 123 8.22 -0.05 6.61
C ARG A 123 6.98 0.78 6.77
N LEU A 124 7.01 1.71 7.72
CA LEU A 124 5.94 2.67 7.91
C LEU A 124 6.50 4.08 8.12
N GLN A 125 5.75 5.05 7.62
CA GLN A 125 6.08 6.47 7.76
C GLN A 125 4.82 7.25 8.13
N LEU A 126 4.88 7.97 9.27
CA LEU A 126 3.83 8.89 9.70
C LEU A 126 4.09 10.28 9.14
N TYR A 127 2.98 10.97 8.80
CA TYR A 127 2.98 12.35 8.33
C TYR A 127 2.01 13.20 9.13
N ASP A 128 2.44 14.41 9.51
CA ASP A 128 1.54 15.43 10.03
C ASP A 128 0.58 15.94 8.93
N PRO A 129 -0.53 16.61 9.28
CA PRO A 129 -1.51 17.09 8.31
C PRO A 129 -0.93 17.85 7.10
N PRO A 130 0.09 18.71 7.22
CA PRO A 130 0.72 19.34 6.05
C PRO A 130 1.69 18.43 5.28
N MET A 131 1.57 17.10 5.41
CA MET A 131 2.42 16.09 4.75
C MET A 131 3.90 16.18 5.13
N ARG A 132 4.22 16.63 6.32
CA ARG A 132 5.59 16.57 6.86
C ARG A 132 5.82 15.22 7.55
N PRO A 133 6.88 14.47 7.17
CA PRO A 133 7.20 13.22 7.84
C PRO A 133 7.61 13.48 9.30
N ARG A 134 7.11 12.66 10.23
CA ARG A 134 7.45 12.74 11.67
C ARG A 134 8.85 12.22 11.98
N SER A 135 9.44 11.44 11.09
CA SER A 135 10.81 10.93 11.19
C SER A 135 11.54 11.11 9.86
N GLU A 136 12.85 11.29 9.90
CA GLU A 136 13.69 11.46 8.71
C GLU A 136 13.64 10.24 7.78
N LYS A 137 13.53 9.05 8.36
CA LYS A 137 13.46 7.77 7.65
C LYS A 137 12.26 6.96 8.13
N PRO A 138 11.69 6.10 7.30
CA PRO A 138 10.65 5.18 7.72
C PRO A 138 11.10 4.29 8.87
N HIS A 139 10.20 3.95 9.77
CA HIS A 139 10.42 2.91 10.75
C HIS A 139 10.44 1.55 10.05
N VAL A 140 11.40 0.71 10.43
CA VAL A 140 11.65 -0.60 9.81
C VAL A 140 11.43 -1.71 10.82
N PHE A 141 10.73 -2.75 10.38
CA PHE A 141 10.43 -3.93 11.17
C PHE A 141 10.72 -5.19 10.36
N LYS A 142 11.28 -6.20 11.01
CA LYS A 142 11.49 -7.53 10.42
C LYS A 142 10.42 -8.51 10.87
N LEU A 143 10.05 -9.43 9.98
CA LEU A 143 9.16 -10.52 10.33
C LEU A 143 9.72 -11.33 11.50
N SER A 144 8.87 -11.54 12.52
CA SER A 144 9.13 -12.45 13.64
C SER A 144 8.33 -13.73 13.48
N THR A 145 7.03 -13.62 13.23
CA THR A 145 6.12 -14.77 13.14
C THR A 145 5.05 -14.50 12.09
N ILE A 146 4.67 -15.53 11.34
CA ILE A 146 3.54 -15.51 10.41
C ILE A 146 2.69 -16.75 10.58
N GLU A 147 1.40 -16.54 10.84
CA GLU A 147 0.35 -17.55 10.96
C GLU A 147 -0.69 -17.36 9.86
N LYS A 148 -1.75 -18.15 9.87
CA LYS A 148 -2.81 -18.08 8.84
C LYS A 148 -3.45 -16.69 8.73
N ASN A 149 -3.78 -16.05 9.87
CA ASN A 149 -4.48 -14.76 9.92
C ASN A 149 -3.79 -13.79 10.90
N LYS A 150 -2.50 -14.00 11.16
CA LYS A 150 -1.71 -13.17 12.09
C LYS A 150 -0.29 -13.03 11.58
N ILE A 151 0.25 -11.83 11.71
CA ILE A 151 1.64 -11.54 11.42
C ILE A 151 2.23 -10.68 12.54
N ILE A 152 3.45 -10.97 12.93
CA ILE A 152 4.17 -10.27 14.00
C ILE A 152 5.51 -9.81 13.47
N PHE A 153 5.82 -8.54 13.69
CA PHE A 153 7.06 -7.90 13.33
C PHE A 153 7.81 -7.39 14.56
N GLN A 154 9.13 -7.42 14.49
CA GLN A 154 10.05 -6.87 15.47
C GLN A 154 10.65 -5.57 14.91
N GLY A 155 10.55 -4.45 15.65
CA GLY A 155 11.16 -3.18 15.27
C GLY A 155 12.69 -3.25 15.31
N ILE A 156 13.34 -2.74 14.27
CA ILE A 156 14.80 -2.77 14.12
C ILE A 156 15.41 -1.38 13.90
N SER A 157 14.63 -0.37 13.55
CA SER A 157 15.11 1.00 13.40
C SER A 157 14.96 1.79 14.69
N LYS A 158 15.79 2.83 14.86
CA LYS A 158 15.68 3.76 15.98
C LYS A 158 14.30 4.42 15.98
N GLY A 159 13.61 4.43 17.12
CA GLY A 159 12.29 5.03 17.30
C GLY A 159 11.10 4.19 16.83
N SER A 160 11.33 3.02 16.22
CA SER A 160 10.23 2.09 15.95
C SER A 160 9.73 1.47 17.26
N HIS A 161 8.44 1.11 17.32
CA HIS A 161 7.93 0.26 18.39
C HIS A 161 8.72 -1.04 18.47
N ARG A 162 8.79 -1.64 19.65
CA ARG A 162 9.48 -2.95 19.83
C ARG A 162 8.85 -4.04 19.00
N LYS A 163 7.51 -4.05 18.94
CA LYS A 163 6.71 -5.06 18.25
C LYS A 163 5.51 -4.42 17.60
N LEU A 164 5.13 -4.94 16.44
CA LEU A 164 3.90 -4.58 15.73
C LEU A 164 3.29 -5.87 15.18
N SER A 165 2.00 -6.06 15.38
CA SER A 165 1.30 -7.21 14.82
C SER A 165 -0.08 -6.84 14.31
N TYR A 166 -0.51 -7.61 13.31
CA TYR A 166 -1.84 -7.58 12.73
C TYR A 166 -2.47 -8.94 12.88
N GLU A 167 -3.77 -8.97 13.18
CA GLU A 167 -4.53 -10.21 13.30
C GLU A 167 -5.96 -10.01 12.81
N ARG A 168 -6.45 -10.89 11.92
CA ARG A 168 -7.84 -10.93 11.51
C ARG A 168 -8.54 -12.05 12.23
N VAL A 169 -9.30 -11.73 13.28
CA VAL A 169 -9.98 -12.71 14.15
C VAL A 169 -11.35 -13.13 13.61
N ALA A 170 -11.98 -12.29 12.76
CA ALA A 170 -13.22 -12.57 12.06
C ALA A 170 -13.27 -11.83 10.71
N LEU A 171 -14.31 -12.08 9.90
CA LEU A 171 -14.46 -11.42 8.59
C LEU A 171 -14.52 -9.89 8.71
N ASP A 172 -15.10 -9.39 9.78
CA ASP A 172 -15.34 -7.99 10.07
C ASP A 172 -14.56 -7.48 11.29
N HIS A 173 -13.64 -8.26 11.85
CA HIS A 173 -12.88 -7.90 13.04
C HIS A 173 -11.38 -8.06 12.83
N PHE A 174 -10.66 -6.96 13.02
CA PHE A 174 -9.23 -6.81 12.79
C PHE A 174 -8.57 -6.19 14.04
N ILE A 175 -7.40 -6.67 14.40
CA ILE A 175 -6.68 -6.21 15.58
C ILE A 175 -5.29 -5.74 15.16
N ILE A 176 -4.93 -4.53 15.58
CA ILE A 176 -3.55 -4.05 15.59
C ILE A 176 -3.07 -4.14 17.05
N HIS A 177 -1.91 -4.74 17.24
CA HIS A 177 -1.26 -4.78 18.55
C HIS A 177 0.18 -4.34 18.40
N PHE A 178 0.61 -3.38 19.21
CA PHE A 178 2.01 -2.95 19.24
C PHE A 178 2.51 -2.77 20.67
N GLN A 179 3.81 -2.98 20.85
CA GLN A 179 4.51 -2.72 22.08
C GLN A 179 5.41 -1.51 21.91
N THR A 180 5.23 -0.51 22.76
CA THR A 180 6.05 0.72 22.72
C THR A 180 7.50 0.44 23.18
N ASN A 181 8.38 1.42 23.01
CA ASN A 181 9.76 1.31 23.48
C ASN A 181 9.87 1.22 25.01
N GLU A 182 8.89 1.79 25.72
CA GLU A 182 8.76 1.73 27.19
C GLU A 182 8.16 0.41 27.67
N GLY A 183 7.76 -0.48 26.73
CA GLY A 183 7.21 -1.81 27.04
C GLY A 183 5.69 -1.83 27.26
N GLN A 184 4.98 -0.75 26.95
CA GLN A 184 3.52 -0.71 27.04
C GLN A 184 2.91 -1.48 25.87
N ASP A 185 1.97 -2.37 26.18
CA ASP A 185 1.19 -3.08 25.17
C ASP A 185 -0.08 -2.28 24.83
N VAL A 186 -0.28 -2.02 23.54
CA VAL A 186 -1.44 -1.31 23.02
C VAL A 186 -2.17 -2.20 22.03
N LYS A 187 -3.47 -2.40 22.25
CA LYS A 187 -4.35 -3.16 21.39
C LYS A 187 -5.44 -2.26 20.83
N ILE A 188 -5.57 -2.25 19.51
CA ILE A 188 -6.59 -1.50 18.76
C ILE A 188 -7.51 -2.51 18.09
N ASN A 189 -8.81 -2.42 18.37
CA ASN A 189 -9.83 -3.24 17.71
C ASN A 189 -10.46 -2.42 16.59
N LEU A 190 -10.45 -2.95 15.38
CA LEU A 190 -11.03 -2.36 14.20
C LEU A 190 -12.11 -3.28 13.64
N SER A 191 -13.09 -2.70 12.97
CA SER A 191 -14.14 -3.42 12.23
C SER A 191 -14.21 -2.91 10.80
N SER A 192 -14.83 -3.71 9.93
CA SER A 192 -15.16 -3.23 8.58
C SER A 192 -16.13 -2.04 8.67
N PRO A 193 -15.92 -0.97 7.88
CA PRO A 193 -16.84 0.15 7.86
C PRO A 193 -18.25 -0.31 7.42
N PRO A 194 -19.32 0.33 7.89
CA PRO A 194 -20.66 0.02 7.44
C PRO A 194 -20.74 0.22 5.92
N LYS A 195 -21.41 -0.71 5.23
CA LYS A 195 -21.63 -0.58 3.79
C LYS A 195 -22.36 0.73 3.49
N PRO A 196 -21.92 1.51 2.50
CA PRO A 196 -22.64 2.71 2.09
C PRO A 196 -24.10 2.33 1.79
N LYS A 197 -25.05 3.05 2.40
CA LYS A 197 -26.44 2.95 1.98
C LYS A 197 -26.52 3.57 0.58
N ILE A 198 -26.54 2.73 -0.46
CA ILE A 198 -26.79 3.21 -1.82
C ILE A 198 -28.20 3.79 -1.81
N PRO A 199 -28.39 5.09 -2.07
CA PRO A 199 -29.73 5.64 -2.23
C PRO A 199 -30.43 4.82 -3.31
N LYS A 200 -31.64 4.32 -3.05
CA LYS A 200 -32.44 3.70 -4.12
C LYS A 200 -32.53 4.73 -5.24
N ALA A 201 -31.98 4.40 -6.40
CA ALA A 201 -32.10 5.23 -7.58
C ALA A 201 -33.61 5.51 -7.76
N THR A 202 -34.00 6.76 -7.63
CA THR A 202 -35.36 7.18 -7.96
C THR A 202 -35.49 6.92 -9.46
N GLN A 203 -36.24 5.87 -9.83
CA GLN A 203 -36.54 5.62 -11.23
C GLN A 203 -37.17 6.87 -11.79
N PRO A 204 -36.68 7.46 -12.90
CA PRO A 204 -37.38 8.55 -13.54
C PRO A 204 -38.76 8.04 -13.91
N ARG A 205 -39.79 8.76 -13.49
CA ARG A 205 -41.16 8.47 -13.82
C ARG A 205 -41.32 8.65 -15.34
N LEU A 206 -41.35 7.50 -16.07
CA LEU A 206 -41.71 7.47 -17.48
C LEU A 206 -43.22 7.80 -17.63
N SER A 207 -43.57 9.03 -17.44
CA SER A 207 -44.88 9.57 -17.81
C SER A 207 -44.68 11.03 -18.15
N GLU A 208 -44.53 11.32 -19.43
CA GLU A 208 -44.83 12.53 -20.15
C GLU A 208 -44.02 12.59 -21.43
N PHE A 209 -44.47 11.81 -22.43
CA PHE A 209 -44.33 12.13 -23.85
C PHE A 209 -45.64 11.78 -24.53
#